data_7d8a017a6031b708ac1b031ad5ac0b34
#
_entry.id   7d8a017a6031b708ac1b031ad5ac0b34
#
_cell.length_a   1.000
_cell.length_b   1.000
_cell.length_c   1.000
_cell.angle_alpha   90.00
_cell.angle_beta   90.00
_cell.angle_gamma   90.00
#
_symmetry.space_group_name_H-M   'P 1'
#
loop_
_entity.id
_entity.type
_entity.pdbx_description
1 polymer ?
#
loop_
_entity_poly.entity_id
_entity_poly.type
_entity_poly.pdbx_seq_one_letter_code
_entity_poly.pdbx_strand_id
1 'polypeptide(L)'
;MAKVTLTGNLRLYTAGVTELEIQASNIRELLRNLGKEYPELVAQLTDDLAVAIDGEIYQDDWFAAIGPDSEVHLMPRIGGG
;
A
#
# COMPACT_ATOMS: atom_id res chain seq x y z
N MET A 1 -10.44 -5.57 8.59
CA MET A 1 -9.69 -5.26 7.38
C MET A 1 -8.92 -3.96 7.57
N ALA A 2 -7.74 -3.90 7.02
CA ALA A 2 -6.96 -2.67 7.09
C ALA A 2 -7.52 -1.63 6.13
N LYS A 3 -7.57 -0.39 6.57
CA LYS A 3 -7.99 0.72 5.72
C LYS A 3 -6.78 1.24 4.97
N VAL A 4 -6.84 1.19 3.66
CA VAL A 4 -5.72 1.55 2.80
C VAL A 4 -6.03 2.85 2.07
N THR A 5 -5.14 3.82 2.20
CA THR A 5 -5.25 5.10 1.50
C THR A 5 -4.12 5.19 0.49
N LEU A 6 -4.49 5.53 -0.74
CA LEU A 6 -3.53 5.69 -1.84
C LEU A 6 -3.24 7.18 -2.02
N THR A 7 -1.97 7.54 -2.02
CA THR A 7 -1.55 8.92 -2.16
C THR A 7 -0.82 9.14 -3.47
N GLY A 8 -0.61 10.39 -3.81
CA GLY A 8 0.06 10.75 -5.06
C GLY A 8 -0.75 10.32 -6.27
N ASN A 9 -0.07 9.83 -7.29
CA ASN A 9 -0.73 9.41 -8.53
C ASN A 9 -1.06 7.91 -8.57
N LEU A 10 -1.00 7.24 -7.41
CA LEU A 10 -1.37 5.82 -7.35
C LEU A 10 -2.83 5.59 -7.74
N ARG A 11 -3.69 6.55 -7.47
CA ARG A 11 -5.11 6.48 -7.82
C ARG A 11 -5.36 6.32 -9.33
N LEU A 12 -4.37 6.65 -10.14
CA LEU A 12 -4.49 6.51 -11.58
C LEU A 12 -4.61 5.04 -12.01
N TYR A 13 -4.15 4.14 -11.16
CA TYR A 13 -4.18 2.70 -11.43
C TYR A 13 -5.38 2.01 -10.79
N THR A 14 -6.25 2.77 -10.14
CA THR A 14 -7.42 2.26 -9.45
C THR A 14 -8.71 2.97 -9.88
N ALA A 15 -8.69 3.59 -11.06
CA ALA A 15 -9.84 4.34 -11.57
C ALA A 15 -10.31 5.45 -10.62
N GLY A 16 -9.35 6.07 -9.93
CA GLY A 16 -9.64 7.19 -9.04
C GLY A 16 -9.96 6.80 -7.60
N VAL A 17 -9.94 5.52 -7.27
CA VAL A 17 -10.17 5.08 -5.90
C VAL A 17 -8.97 5.46 -5.04
N THR A 18 -9.22 6.19 -3.94
CA THR A 18 -8.17 6.62 -3.03
C THR A 18 -8.21 5.90 -1.69
N GLU A 19 -9.34 5.31 -1.34
CA GLU A 19 -9.50 4.57 -0.09
C GLU A 19 -10.13 3.22 -0.38
N LEU A 20 -9.59 2.18 0.24
CA LEU A 20 -10.13 0.84 0.10
C LEU A 20 -9.80 0.02 1.35
N GLU A 21 -10.47 -1.11 1.51
CA GLU A 21 -10.23 -2.01 2.62
C GLU A 21 -9.66 -3.31 2.09
N ILE A 22 -8.53 -3.72 2.66
CA ILE A 22 -7.83 -4.93 2.25
C ILE A 22 -7.53 -5.76 3.48
N GLN A 23 -7.80 -7.05 3.40
CA GLN A 23 -7.44 -7.97 4.47
C GLN A 23 -5.96 -8.31 4.34
N ALA A 24 -5.20 -8.05 5.40
CA ALA A 24 -3.77 -8.34 5.40
C ALA A 24 -3.24 -8.31 6.81
N SER A 25 -2.27 -9.17 7.10
CA SER A 25 -1.59 -9.20 8.39
C SER A 25 -0.18 -8.62 8.31
N ASN A 26 0.33 -8.37 7.13
CA ASN A 26 1.61 -7.71 6.92
C ASN A 26 1.61 -7.04 5.54
N ILE A 27 2.68 -6.30 5.27
CA ILE A 27 2.78 -5.54 4.02
C ILE A 27 2.80 -6.48 2.80
N ARG A 28 3.51 -7.58 2.89
CA ARG A 28 3.59 -8.52 1.77
C ARG A 28 2.21 -9.04 1.40
N GLU A 29 1.43 -9.43 2.41
CA GLU A 29 0.08 -9.93 2.19
C GLU A 29 -0.84 -8.82 1.65
N LEU A 30 -0.65 -7.60 2.16
CA LEU A 30 -1.41 -6.46 1.66
C LEU A 30 -1.19 -6.26 0.16
N LEU A 31 0.06 -6.25 -0.27
CA LEU A 31 0.37 -6.04 -1.68
C LEU A 31 -0.13 -7.19 -2.54
N ARG A 32 -0.05 -8.41 -2.05
CA ARG A 32 -0.55 -9.57 -2.78
C ARG A 32 -2.06 -9.48 -2.97
N ASN A 33 -2.79 -9.16 -1.91
CA ASN A 33 -4.24 -9.06 -1.99
C ASN A 33 -4.69 -7.85 -2.79
N LEU A 34 -3.97 -6.75 -2.65
CA LEU A 34 -4.24 -5.56 -3.46
C LEU A 34 -4.03 -5.84 -4.94
N GLY A 35 -3.01 -6.64 -5.28
CA GLY A 35 -2.73 -7.01 -6.65
C GLY A 35 -3.80 -7.86 -7.30
N LYS A 36 -4.60 -8.57 -6.50
CA LYS A 36 -5.71 -9.34 -7.03
C LYS A 36 -6.83 -8.44 -7.54
N GLU A 37 -7.01 -7.29 -6.92
CA GLU A 37 -8.03 -6.33 -7.32
C GLU A 37 -7.50 -5.29 -8.32
N TYR A 38 -6.25 -4.89 -8.14
CA TYR A 38 -5.65 -3.85 -8.98
C TYR A 38 -4.25 -4.27 -9.42
N PRO A 39 -4.16 -5.20 -10.38
CA PRO A 39 -2.85 -5.70 -10.80
C PRO A 39 -1.96 -4.62 -11.41
N GLU A 40 -2.55 -3.62 -12.06
CA GLU A 40 -1.76 -2.54 -12.62
C GLU A 40 -1.14 -1.66 -11.54
N LEU A 41 -1.84 -1.49 -10.43
CA LEU A 41 -1.32 -0.74 -9.30
C LEU A 41 -0.09 -1.43 -8.72
N VAL A 42 -0.17 -2.72 -8.49
CA VAL A 42 0.93 -3.47 -7.89
C VAL A 42 2.15 -3.49 -8.81
N ALA A 43 1.93 -3.49 -10.12
CA ALA A 43 3.04 -3.40 -11.05
C ALA A 43 3.84 -2.11 -10.89
N GLN A 44 3.21 -1.04 -10.37
CA GLN A 44 3.88 0.22 -10.09
C GLN A 44 4.48 0.28 -8.69
N LEU A 45 4.09 -0.64 -7.82
CA LEU A 45 4.54 -0.68 -6.43
C LEU A 45 5.72 -1.63 -6.25
N THR A 46 6.69 -1.58 -7.16
CA THR A 46 7.82 -2.50 -7.08
C THR A 46 8.76 -2.10 -5.96
N ASP A 47 9.89 -1.51 -6.27
CA ASP A 47 10.90 -1.25 -5.25
C ASP A 47 10.84 0.14 -4.64
N ASP A 48 10.00 1.00 -5.19
CA ASP A 48 9.95 2.41 -4.80
C ASP A 48 8.68 2.75 -4.05
N LEU A 49 8.33 1.93 -3.08
CA LEU A 49 7.13 2.12 -2.29
C LEU A 49 7.46 2.39 -0.84
N ALA A 50 6.84 3.40 -0.29
CA ALA A 50 6.83 3.64 1.14
C ALA A 50 5.44 3.33 1.68
N VAL A 51 5.39 2.64 2.81
CA VAL A 51 4.14 2.26 3.46
C VAL A 51 4.12 2.85 4.86
N ALA A 52 3.10 3.63 5.16
CA ALA A 52 2.88 4.11 6.51
C ALA A 52 1.79 3.28 7.17
N ILE A 53 2.07 2.71 8.33
CA ILE A 53 1.12 1.94 9.11
C ILE A 53 0.93 2.65 10.44
N ASP A 54 -0.28 3.13 10.68
CA ASP A 54 -0.62 3.85 11.92
C ASP A 54 0.36 4.96 12.24
N GLY A 55 0.82 5.67 11.21
CA GLY A 55 1.72 6.81 11.35
C GLY A 55 3.20 6.50 11.29
N GLU A 56 3.57 5.23 11.23
CA GLU A 56 4.97 4.85 11.10
C GLU A 56 5.30 4.44 9.68
N ILE A 57 6.40 4.96 9.15
CA ILE A 57 6.80 4.71 7.77
C ILE A 57 7.75 3.52 7.72
N TYR A 58 7.44 2.58 6.84
CA TYR A 58 8.26 1.39 6.60
C TYR A 58 8.74 1.40 5.16
N GLN A 59 10.01 1.14 4.97
CA GLN A 59 10.61 0.97 3.66
C GLN A 59 11.41 -0.32 3.69
N ASP A 60 11.25 -1.12 2.65
CA ASP A 60 11.97 -2.39 2.53
C ASP A 60 11.68 -3.39 3.65
N ASP A 61 10.57 -3.22 4.34
CA ASP A 61 10.15 -4.14 5.38
C ASP A 61 8.82 -4.78 4.98
N TRP A 62 8.90 -5.91 4.31
CA TRP A 62 7.72 -6.58 3.77
C TRP A 62 6.91 -7.32 4.81
N PHE A 63 7.48 -7.53 5.99
CA PHE A 63 6.84 -8.30 7.06
C PHE A 63 6.36 -7.46 8.21
N ALA A 64 6.40 -6.14 8.10
CA ALA A 64 5.84 -5.28 9.12
C ALA A 64 4.37 -5.61 9.35
N ALA A 65 3.98 -5.76 10.60
CA ALA A 65 2.65 -6.22 10.95
C ALA A 65 1.59 -5.16 10.69
N ILE A 66 0.44 -5.63 10.19
CA ILE A 66 -0.73 -4.79 9.97
C ILE A 66 -1.86 -5.37 10.81
N GLY A 67 -2.43 -4.55 11.69
CA GLY A 67 -3.56 -4.96 12.50
C GLY A 67 -4.89 -4.89 11.75
N PRO A 68 -5.94 -5.49 12.30
CA PRO A 68 -7.24 -5.51 11.61
C PRO A 68 -7.87 -4.13 11.45
N ASP A 69 -7.49 -3.18 12.30
CA ASP A 69 -8.01 -1.81 12.24
C ASP A 69 -6.92 -0.81 11.90
N SER A 70 -5.82 -1.26 11.35
CA SER A 70 -4.72 -0.36 11.01
C SER A 70 -5.08 0.55 9.86
N GLU A 71 -4.55 1.76 9.92
CA GLU A 71 -4.62 2.70 8.81
C GLU A 71 -3.32 2.62 8.04
N VAL A 72 -3.42 2.29 6.77
CA VAL A 72 -2.26 2.09 5.91
C VAL A 72 -2.28 3.11 4.80
N HIS A 73 -1.17 3.81 4.62
CA HIS A 73 -1.00 4.76 3.53
C HIS A 73 0.09 4.25 2.60
N LEU A 74 -0.25 4.10 1.34
CA LEU A 74 0.70 3.72 0.30
C LEU A 74 1.14 4.98 -0.41
N MET A 75 2.44 5.17 -0.52
CA MET A 75 3.03 6.36 -1.13
C MET A 75 4.12 5.96 -2.11
N PRO A 76 4.18 6.61 -3.28
CA PRO A 76 5.33 6.41 -4.13
C PRO A 76 6.56 6.99 -3.43
N ARG A 77 7.68 6.28 -3.55
CA ARG A 77 8.93 6.73 -2.97
C ARG A 77 9.46 7.89 -3.79
N ILE A 78 9.64 9.02 -3.15
CA ILE A 78 10.10 10.22 -3.83
C ILE A 78 11.60 10.41 -3.62
N GLY A 79 12.27 10.88 -4.66
CA GLY A 79 13.67 11.25 -4.53
C GLY A 79 14.64 10.12 -4.63
N GLY A 80 14.22 9.03 -5.17
CA GLY A 80 15.10 7.91 -5.42
C GLY A 80 16.16 8.24 -6.44
N GLY A 81 16.45 9.39 -6.49
CA GLY A 81 17.52 9.95 -7.24
C GLY A 81 18.18 9.48 -8.26
#